data_c96638f52ad8bbe38ccbc0f36bfed371
#
_entry.id   c96638f52ad8bbe38ccbc0f36bfed371
#
_cell.length_a   1.000
_cell.length_b   1.000
_cell.length_c   1.000
_cell.angle_alpha   90.00
_cell.angle_beta   90.00
_cell.angle_gamma   90.00
#
_symmetry.space_group_name_H-M   'P 1'
#
loop_
_entity.id
_entity.type
_entity.pdbx_description
1 polymer ?
#
loop_
_entity_poly.entity_id
_entity_poly.type
_entity_poly.pdbx_seq_one_letter_code
_entity_poly.pdbx_strand_id
1 'polypeptide(L)'
;MIKKRLFSIVLAVIMGLSFSAFTPAFAAEKTFIKSVVKNEVVPDGYTGITSVEELNAVRNNLEGKYILMNDIDVASVTSWQPIGDEETPFKGVFNGNGYSVSNITITDAKTRNTGLFGCVSNATVANVSVDNFKVNINYPYQVTYSVGAVAAVSIASNILNCSASGSVEITAGGHFYIGGIAGVVSGEGGSKIANCLNRADFKVIGKISDDALSNGALVYANVGGVVGVLNCGNSISRSINEGNIEIAPLNGVYAGGICAQALYNAPISDCANSGDIYVNKAATAGGICGQSHSLANCYNTGIITLENESKSKFGGIAGTTQFNMSRAIVSPLPDGTVPATVSNCYYIDEYETAISNAADGDMLSVKALSTEEFASQDSFEGFDFAKIWTIPQNAAPTLKYKTSEMGSAMNINGCDAGYTFELFGSIVYAASNNEEIVSIESNSLVKCNSSGTTSIDTINADGDFAVIEISVVCENEEEPKGIFDKIAELFASMLAWFIGIFN
;
A
#
# COMPACT_ATOMS: atom_id res chain seq x y z
N MET A 1 5.41 -26.56 -40.36
CA MET A 1 4.31 -25.57 -40.20
C MET A 1 2.99 -26.17 -39.67
N ILE A 2 2.57 -27.32 -40.11
CA ILE A 2 1.29 -27.94 -39.66
C ILE A 2 1.37 -28.48 -38.21
N LYS A 3 2.51 -28.98 -37.75
CA LYS A 3 2.68 -29.50 -36.37
C LYS A 3 2.65 -28.39 -35.31
N LYS A 4 3.11 -27.15 -35.61
CA LYS A 4 3.04 -26.00 -34.66
C LYS A 4 1.61 -25.46 -34.50
N ARG A 5 0.79 -25.52 -35.57
CA ARG A 5 -0.63 -25.09 -35.48
C ARG A 5 -1.53 -26.07 -34.73
N LEU A 6 -1.21 -27.38 -34.80
CA LEU A 6 -1.95 -28.37 -33.98
C LEU A 6 -1.61 -28.24 -32.50
N PHE A 7 -0.36 -27.93 -32.18
CA PHE A 7 0.06 -27.74 -30.78
C PHE A 7 -0.60 -26.50 -30.13
N SER A 8 -0.71 -25.40 -30.86
CA SER A 8 -1.40 -24.18 -30.37
C SER A 8 -2.93 -24.39 -30.19
N ILE A 9 -3.58 -25.20 -31.04
CA ILE A 9 -5.01 -25.49 -30.88
C ILE A 9 -5.28 -26.47 -29.73
N VAL A 10 -4.40 -27.42 -29.52
CA VAL A 10 -4.50 -28.37 -28.39
C VAL A 10 -4.20 -27.65 -27.07
N LEU A 11 -3.25 -26.69 -27.04
CA LEU A 11 -2.97 -25.88 -25.86
C LEU A 11 -4.16 -24.95 -25.52
N ALA A 12 -4.80 -24.34 -26.51
CA ALA A 12 -5.99 -23.50 -26.29
C ALA A 12 -7.22 -24.28 -25.77
N VAL A 13 -7.35 -25.55 -26.16
CA VAL A 13 -8.43 -26.43 -25.66
C VAL A 13 -8.10 -26.97 -24.26
N ILE A 14 -6.82 -27.19 -23.96
CA ILE A 14 -6.38 -27.60 -22.61
C ILE A 14 -6.48 -26.41 -21.63
N MET A 15 -6.17 -25.18 -22.05
CA MET A 15 -6.39 -23.98 -21.21
C MET A 15 -7.87 -23.69 -20.92
N GLY A 16 -8.78 -24.08 -21.82
CA GLY A 16 -10.24 -23.98 -21.59
C GLY A 16 -10.80 -25.02 -20.59
N LEU A 17 -10.04 -26.06 -20.27
CA LEU A 17 -10.45 -27.15 -19.37
C LEU A 17 -9.64 -27.27 -18.08
N SER A 18 -8.55 -26.50 -17.94
CA SER A 18 -7.66 -26.57 -16.77
C SER A 18 -7.74 -25.38 -15.81
N PHE A 19 -8.68 -24.43 -16.03
CA PHE A 19 -8.94 -23.36 -15.06
C PHE A 19 -9.64 -23.83 -13.78
N SER A 20 -9.88 -25.13 -13.60
CA SER A 20 -10.52 -25.68 -12.41
C SER A 20 -9.66 -26.65 -11.57
N ALA A 21 -8.35 -26.80 -11.85
CA ALA A 21 -7.57 -27.84 -11.17
C ALA A 21 -6.21 -27.42 -10.59
N PHE A 22 -5.82 -26.14 -10.68
CA PHE A 22 -4.69 -25.60 -9.93
C PHE A 22 -5.15 -24.37 -9.15
N THR A 23 -6.07 -24.57 -8.21
CA THR A 23 -6.06 -23.75 -7.03
C THR A 23 -4.90 -24.31 -6.19
N PRO A 24 -3.76 -23.60 -6.09
CA PRO A 24 -2.89 -23.86 -4.95
C PRO A 24 -3.80 -23.73 -3.73
N ALA A 25 -3.64 -24.64 -2.78
CA ALA A 25 -4.34 -24.59 -1.52
C ALA A 25 -3.96 -23.36 -0.71
N PHE A 26 -4.21 -22.17 -1.23
CA PHE A 26 -4.27 -20.90 -0.53
C PHE A 26 -5.73 -20.60 -0.14
N ALA A 27 -6.38 -21.57 0.46
CA ALA A 27 -7.39 -21.29 1.44
C ALA A 27 -6.69 -20.93 2.78
N ALA A 28 -5.61 -20.14 2.72
CA ALA A 28 -5.24 -19.32 3.86
C ALA A 28 -6.33 -18.26 3.94
N GLU A 29 -7.23 -18.46 4.90
CA GLU A 29 -8.36 -17.60 5.21
C GLU A 29 -8.04 -16.11 5.05
N LYS A 30 -9.01 -15.36 4.58
CA LYS A 30 -9.28 -13.92 4.58
C LYS A 30 -8.66 -13.09 5.73
N THR A 31 -7.35 -13.13 5.96
CA THR A 31 -6.77 -12.64 7.22
C THR A 31 -5.67 -11.58 7.09
N PHE A 32 -5.55 -10.92 5.92
CA PHE A 32 -4.54 -9.87 5.80
C PHE A 32 -4.72 -8.76 6.85
N ILE A 33 -5.94 -8.29 7.06
CA ILE A 33 -6.26 -7.23 8.03
C ILE A 33 -6.81 -7.77 9.36
N LYS A 34 -7.07 -9.07 9.48
CA LYS A 34 -7.53 -9.68 10.76
C LYS A 34 -6.49 -9.61 11.90
N SER A 35 -5.25 -9.21 11.60
CA SER A 35 -4.22 -9.03 12.62
C SER A 35 -4.24 -7.64 13.27
N VAL A 36 -5.05 -6.71 12.79
CA VAL A 36 -5.23 -5.40 13.44
C VAL A 36 -6.07 -5.59 14.69
N VAL A 37 -5.53 -5.20 15.84
CA VAL A 37 -6.36 -5.08 17.06
C VAL A 37 -7.33 -3.94 16.80
N LYS A 38 -8.63 -4.27 16.81
CA LYS A 38 -9.67 -3.29 16.57
C LYS A 38 -9.87 -2.42 17.80
N ASN A 39 -9.87 -1.12 17.60
CA ASN A 39 -10.33 -0.20 18.63
C ASN A 39 -11.82 -0.40 18.86
N GLU A 40 -12.23 -0.68 20.09
CA GLU A 40 -13.63 -0.83 20.46
C GLU A 40 -14.31 0.51 20.68
N VAL A 41 -13.53 1.57 20.90
CA VAL A 41 -13.98 2.94 21.13
C VAL A 41 -13.34 3.86 20.11
N VAL A 42 -14.08 4.86 19.65
CA VAL A 42 -13.52 5.91 18.77
C VAL A 42 -12.46 6.70 19.54
N PRO A 43 -11.20 6.73 19.08
CA PRO A 43 -10.17 7.52 19.73
C PRO A 43 -10.48 9.01 19.69
N ASP A 44 -10.00 9.76 20.67
CA ASP A 44 -10.19 11.21 20.72
C ASP A 44 -9.64 11.89 19.46
N GLY A 45 -10.35 12.93 19.02
CA GLY A 45 -10.00 13.63 17.78
C GLY A 45 -10.38 12.89 16.49
N TYR A 46 -10.87 11.65 16.56
CA TYR A 46 -11.40 10.90 15.41
C TYR A 46 -12.92 11.00 15.31
N THR A 47 -13.40 10.91 14.07
CA THR A 47 -14.82 10.69 13.79
C THR A 47 -15.02 9.21 13.46
N GLY A 48 -15.82 8.50 14.25
CA GLY A 48 -16.20 7.11 14.00
C GLY A 48 -17.12 7.00 12.79
N ILE A 49 -16.92 5.97 11.97
CA ILE A 49 -17.76 5.65 10.80
C ILE A 49 -18.37 4.28 11.00
N THR A 50 -19.70 4.24 11.03
CA THR A 50 -20.51 3.02 11.23
C THR A 50 -21.47 2.73 10.09
N SER A 51 -21.65 3.68 9.16
CA SER A 51 -22.61 3.60 8.05
C SER A 51 -22.10 4.19 6.75
N VAL A 52 -22.80 3.92 5.65
CA VAL A 52 -22.52 4.46 4.32
C VAL A 52 -22.68 5.99 4.31
N GLU A 53 -23.67 6.51 5.02
CA GLU A 53 -23.94 7.95 5.14
C GLU A 53 -22.77 8.66 5.83
N GLU A 54 -22.24 8.09 6.91
CA GLU A 54 -21.09 8.63 7.63
C GLU A 54 -19.81 8.53 6.78
N LEU A 55 -19.61 7.44 6.03
CA LEU A 55 -18.53 7.33 5.06
C LEU A 55 -18.64 8.41 3.98
N ASN A 56 -19.84 8.66 3.47
CA ASN A 56 -20.09 9.74 2.52
C ASN A 56 -19.83 11.12 3.12
N ALA A 57 -20.07 11.31 4.41
CA ALA A 57 -19.88 12.60 5.11
C ALA A 57 -18.39 12.98 5.26
N VAL A 58 -17.44 12.06 5.04
CA VAL A 58 -15.99 12.37 4.98
C VAL A 58 -15.70 13.48 3.97
N ARG A 59 -16.50 13.60 2.89
CA ARG A 59 -16.37 14.67 1.89
C ARG A 59 -16.60 16.08 2.43
N ASN A 60 -17.28 16.20 3.58
CA ASN A 60 -17.58 17.50 4.19
C ASN A 60 -16.38 18.07 4.96
N ASN A 61 -15.41 17.22 5.35
CA ASN A 61 -14.18 17.64 6.00
C ASN A 61 -13.02 16.73 5.56
N LEU A 62 -12.35 17.08 4.48
CA LEU A 62 -11.27 16.29 3.88
C LEU A 62 -9.94 16.36 4.66
N GLU A 63 -9.87 17.13 5.75
CA GLU A 63 -8.70 17.23 6.64
C GLU A 63 -8.92 16.51 7.98
N GLY A 64 -10.09 15.88 8.16
CA GLY A 64 -10.48 15.21 9.39
C GLY A 64 -9.74 13.88 9.62
N LYS A 65 -9.80 13.42 10.87
CA LYS A 65 -9.35 12.07 11.24
C LYS A 65 -10.57 11.16 11.37
N TYR A 66 -10.54 10.04 10.68
CA TYR A 66 -11.67 9.09 10.59
C TYR A 66 -11.23 7.69 10.95
N ILE A 67 -12.12 6.94 11.60
CA ILE A 67 -11.90 5.54 11.95
C ILE A 67 -13.16 4.71 11.67
N LEU A 68 -13.00 3.57 10.98
CA LEU A 68 -14.10 2.64 10.81
C LEU A 68 -14.38 1.90 12.13
N MET A 69 -15.65 1.81 12.48
CA MET A 69 -16.13 1.07 13.65
C MET A 69 -16.97 -0.16 13.25
N ASN A 70 -17.24 -0.33 11.96
CA ASN A 70 -17.89 -1.48 11.34
C ASN A 70 -17.38 -1.72 9.94
N ASP A 71 -17.62 -2.92 9.40
CA ASP A 71 -17.60 -3.16 7.96
C ASP A 71 -18.70 -2.33 7.28
N ILE A 72 -18.35 -1.63 6.21
CA ILE A 72 -19.28 -0.76 5.46
C ILE A 72 -19.55 -1.37 4.09
N ASP A 73 -20.79 -1.78 3.86
CA ASP A 73 -21.25 -2.27 2.56
C ASP A 73 -21.91 -1.13 1.77
N VAL A 74 -21.28 -0.70 0.68
CA VAL A 74 -21.80 0.37 -0.18
C VAL A 74 -22.59 -0.12 -1.39
N ALA A 75 -23.08 -1.37 -1.41
CA ALA A 75 -23.85 -1.95 -2.51
C ALA A 75 -25.12 -1.17 -2.87
N SER A 76 -25.69 -0.41 -1.93
CA SER A 76 -26.83 0.48 -2.18
C SER A 76 -26.49 1.71 -3.03
N VAL A 77 -25.21 2.04 -3.17
CA VAL A 77 -24.73 3.17 -3.98
C VAL A 77 -24.48 2.69 -5.41
N THR A 78 -25.33 3.12 -6.34
CA THR A 78 -25.33 2.64 -7.75
C THR A 78 -23.97 2.89 -8.45
N SER A 79 -23.34 4.03 -8.19
CA SER A 79 -21.97 4.33 -8.66
C SER A 79 -21.29 5.18 -7.61
N TRP A 80 -20.25 4.62 -7.01
CA TRP A 80 -19.47 5.32 -6.00
C TRP A 80 -18.77 6.54 -6.60
N GLN A 81 -18.88 7.66 -5.92
CA GLN A 81 -18.08 8.83 -6.22
C GLN A 81 -16.87 8.80 -5.28
N PRO A 82 -15.63 8.75 -5.78
CA PRO A 82 -14.44 8.71 -4.93
C PRO A 82 -14.36 9.91 -3.97
N ILE A 83 -13.79 9.71 -2.78
CA ILE A 83 -13.61 10.77 -1.79
C ILE A 83 -12.38 11.60 -2.20
N GLY A 84 -12.54 12.91 -2.32
CA GLY A 84 -11.49 13.84 -2.75
C GLY A 84 -11.12 13.68 -4.24
N ASP A 85 -10.56 14.73 -4.79
CA ASP A 85 -10.02 14.79 -6.15
C ASP A 85 -8.70 15.60 -6.17
N GLU A 86 -8.13 15.86 -7.34
CA GLU A 86 -6.85 16.58 -7.44
C GLU A 86 -6.95 18.06 -7.02
N GLU A 87 -8.13 18.69 -7.13
CA GLU A 87 -8.38 20.07 -6.72
C GLU A 87 -8.64 20.15 -5.21
N THR A 88 -9.36 19.17 -4.70
CA THR A 88 -9.77 19.06 -3.28
C THR A 88 -9.44 17.66 -2.75
N PRO A 89 -8.15 17.31 -2.55
CA PRO A 89 -7.75 15.98 -2.10
C PRO A 89 -8.08 15.75 -0.62
N PHE A 90 -8.22 14.47 -0.27
CA PHE A 90 -8.25 14.09 1.14
C PHE A 90 -6.85 14.29 1.75
N LYS A 91 -6.78 15.00 2.87
CA LYS A 91 -5.53 15.36 3.57
C LYS A 91 -5.47 14.88 5.01
N GLY A 92 -6.50 14.19 5.44
CA GLY A 92 -6.65 13.72 6.81
C GLY A 92 -6.01 12.37 7.07
N VAL A 93 -6.50 11.73 8.12
CA VAL A 93 -6.17 10.34 8.47
C VAL A 93 -7.43 9.48 8.32
N PHE A 94 -7.32 8.37 7.61
CA PHE A 94 -8.36 7.37 7.50
C PHE A 94 -7.85 6.03 8.01
N ASN A 95 -8.32 5.62 9.18
CA ASN A 95 -7.99 4.32 9.78
C ASN A 95 -9.15 3.34 9.57
N GLY A 96 -8.91 2.31 8.78
CA GLY A 96 -9.89 1.23 8.59
C GLY A 96 -10.11 0.37 9.83
N ASN A 97 -9.21 0.45 10.83
CA ASN A 97 -9.34 -0.29 12.10
C ASN A 97 -9.53 -1.81 11.88
N GLY A 98 -9.02 -2.34 10.78
CA GLY A 98 -9.20 -3.74 10.38
C GLY A 98 -10.60 -4.09 9.88
N TYR A 99 -11.43 -3.09 9.57
CA TYR A 99 -12.71 -3.27 8.89
C TYR A 99 -12.60 -3.04 7.39
N SER A 100 -13.64 -3.45 6.67
CA SER A 100 -13.71 -3.33 5.22
C SER A 100 -14.71 -2.27 4.76
N VAL A 101 -14.42 -1.72 3.56
CA VAL A 101 -15.41 -1.05 2.71
C VAL A 101 -15.63 -1.95 1.49
N SER A 102 -16.84 -2.47 1.34
CA SER A 102 -17.14 -3.48 0.34
C SER A 102 -18.15 -3.03 -0.71
N ASN A 103 -18.10 -3.68 -1.89
CA ASN A 103 -19.03 -3.49 -3.01
C ASN A 103 -18.98 -2.10 -3.65
N ILE A 104 -17.83 -1.42 -3.59
CA ILE A 104 -17.62 -0.20 -4.36
C ILE A 104 -17.73 -0.54 -5.85
N THR A 105 -18.69 0.13 -6.55
CA THR A 105 -18.88 -0.02 -7.98
C THR A 105 -18.76 1.34 -8.66
N ILE A 106 -17.93 1.44 -9.71
CA ILE A 106 -17.73 2.65 -10.52
C ILE A 106 -17.96 2.33 -11.98
N THR A 107 -19.00 2.91 -12.56
CA THR A 107 -19.40 2.73 -13.96
C THR A 107 -19.47 4.04 -14.73
N ASP A 108 -19.38 5.17 -14.05
CA ASP A 108 -19.41 6.48 -14.70
C ASP A 108 -18.06 6.76 -15.38
N ALA A 109 -18.07 6.81 -16.70
CA ALA A 109 -16.91 7.10 -17.54
C ALA A 109 -16.32 8.50 -17.30
N LYS A 110 -17.00 9.40 -16.62
CA LYS A 110 -16.48 10.73 -16.24
C LYS A 110 -15.60 10.67 -14.99
N THR A 111 -15.74 9.64 -14.18
CA THR A 111 -14.91 9.42 -13.00
C THR A 111 -13.51 8.98 -13.45
N ARG A 112 -12.55 9.90 -13.49
CA ARG A 112 -11.19 9.68 -14.00
C ARG A 112 -10.27 9.05 -12.98
N ASN A 113 -10.40 9.48 -11.73
CA ASN A 113 -9.67 8.97 -10.58
C ASN A 113 -10.58 8.05 -9.79
N THR A 114 -10.40 6.74 -9.96
CA THR A 114 -11.32 5.70 -9.46
C THR A 114 -10.72 4.95 -8.28
N GLY A 115 -11.43 4.94 -7.15
CA GLY A 115 -11.03 4.29 -5.90
C GLY A 115 -12.01 4.60 -4.77
N LEU A 116 -11.71 4.12 -3.57
CA LEU A 116 -12.35 4.63 -2.35
C LEU A 116 -12.08 6.14 -2.25
N PHE A 117 -10.81 6.53 -2.44
CA PHE A 117 -10.36 7.91 -2.60
C PHE A 117 -9.98 8.19 -4.06
N GLY A 118 -10.40 9.34 -4.60
CA GLY A 118 -9.96 9.82 -5.90
C GLY A 118 -8.54 10.39 -5.85
N CYS A 119 -8.27 11.21 -4.84
CA CYS A 119 -6.95 11.75 -4.55
C CYS A 119 -6.73 11.89 -3.04
N VAL A 120 -5.56 11.48 -2.57
CA VAL A 120 -5.07 11.72 -1.22
C VAL A 120 -3.77 12.53 -1.30
N SER A 121 -3.60 13.54 -0.43
CA SER A 121 -2.42 14.42 -0.43
C SER A 121 -2.01 14.77 0.99
N ASN A 122 -0.75 14.52 1.35
CA ASN A 122 -0.25 14.67 2.73
C ASN A 122 -1.13 13.94 3.76
N ALA A 123 -1.64 12.78 3.38
CA ALA A 123 -2.62 11.99 4.13
C ALA A 123 -2.03 10.65 4.58
N THR A 124 -2.72 10.02 5.52
CA THR A 124 -2.48 8.61 5.85
C THR A 124 -3.78 7.82 5.71
N VAL A 125 -3.73 6.74 4.91
CA VAL A 125 -4.80 5.75 4.81
C VAL A 125 -4.23 4.42 5.29
N ALA A 126 -4.82 3.85 6.32
CA ALA A 126 -4.27 2.66 6.94
C ALA A 126 -5.34 1.63 7.35
N ASN A 127 -4.95 0.36 7.43
CA ASN A 127 -5.74 -0.72 8.05
C ASN A 127 -7.14 -0.92 7.42
N VAL A 128 -7.32 -0.65 6.14
CA VAL A 128 -8.61 -0.82 5.45
C VAL A 128 -8.55 -1.88 4.36
N SER A 129 -9.56 -2.76 4.33
CA SER A 129 -9.81 -3.64 3.19
C SER A 129 -10.83 -2.99 2.25
N VAL A 130 -10.52 -2.95 0.95
CA VAL A 130 -11.49 -2.58 -0.08
C VAL A 130 -11.90 -3.84 -0.82
N ASP A 131 -13.04 -4.42 -0.42
CA ASP A 131 -13.48 -5.72 -0.88
C ASP A 131 -14.50 -5.62 -2.01
N ASN A 132 -14.37 -6.52 -3.02
CA ASN A 132 -15.27 -6.55 -4.17
C ASN A 132 -15.37 -5.19 -4.88
N PHE A 133 -14.21 -4.53 -5.04
CA PHE A 133 -14.07 -3.29 -5.82
C PHE A 133 -14.31 -3.59 -7.29
N LYS A 134 -15.23 -2.88 -7.92
CA LYS A 134 -15.62 -3.08 -9.32
C LYS A 134 -15.54 -1.78 -10.10
N VAL A 135 -14.72 -1.80 -11.15
CA VAL A 135 -14.71 -0.76 -12.18
C VAL A 135 -15.14 -1.39 -13.49
N ASN A 136 -16.18 -0.86 -14.13
CA ASN A 136 -16.61 -1.30 -15.44
C ASN A 136 -16.89 -0.08 -16.32
N ILE A 137 -15.89 0.31 -17.12
CA ILE A 137 -15.93 1.50 -17.96
C ILE A 137 -15.75 1.10 -19.43
N ASN A 138 -16.70 1.50 -20.27
CA ASN A 138 -16.59 1.39 -21.73
C ASN A 138 -16.77 2.78 -22.34
N TYR A 139 -15.65 3.44 -22.67
CA TYR A 139 -15.65 4.81 -23.17
C TYR A 139 -14.55 5.01 -24.24
N PRO A 140 -14.86 4.78 -25.51
CA PRO A 140 -13.86 4.69 -26.60
C PRO A 140 -13.29 6.06 -27.04
N TYR A 141 -13.14 6.99 -26.12
CA TYR A 141 -12.54 8.30 -26.37
C TYR A 141 -11.20 8.42 -25.65
N GLN A 142 -10.39 9.37 -26.13
CA GLN A 142 -9.06 9.60 -25.57
C GLN A 142 -9.15 10.31 -24.21
N VAL A 143 -8.88 9.55 -23.16
CA VAL A 143 -8.95 10.02 -21.78
C VAL A 143 -7.88 9.34 -20.93
N THR A 144 -7.54 9.94 -19.81
CA THR A 144 -6.65 9.35 -18.81
C THR A 144 -7.49 8.81 -17.64
N TYR A 145 -7.20 7.59 -17.24
CA TYR A 145 -7.76 6.98 -16.05
C TYR A 145 -6.65 6.62 -15.07
N SER A 146 -6.82 7.02 -13.81
CA SER A 146 -6.03 6.53 -12.68
C SER A 146 -6.93 5.67 -11.80
N VAL A 147 -6.52 4.44 -11.53
CA VAL A 147 -7.30 3.45 -10.78
C VAL A 147 -6.48 2.86 -9.66
N GLY A 148 -7.02 2.90 -8.45
CA GLY A 148 -6.50 2.20 -7.29
C GLY A 148 -7.63 1.98 -6.31
N ALA A 149 -7.86 0.75 -5.86
CA ALA A 149 -9.01 0.46 -4.99
C ALA A 149 -9.00 1.32 -3.72
N VAL A 150 -7.82 1.57 -3.15
CA VAL A 150 -7.68 2.48 -2.00
C VAL A 150 -7.64 3.94 -2.46
N ALA A 151 -6.71 4.30 -3.33
CA ALA A 151 -6.62 5.67 -3.85
C ALA A 151 -6.19 5.67 -5.33
N ALA A 152 -6.89 6.41 -6.20
CA ALA A 152 -6.46 6.53 -7.59
C ALA A 152 -5.13 7.29 -7.69
N VAL A 153 -5.00 8.39 -6.93
CA VAL A 153 -3.79 9.22 -6.87
C VAL A 153 -3.38 9.44 -5.42
N SER A 154 -2.11 9.19 -5.12
CA SER A 154 -1.50 9.39 -3.80
C SER A 154 -0.33 10.37 -3.92
N ILE A 155 -0.43 11.52 -3.26
CA ILE A 155 0.57 12.59 -3.31
C ILE A 155 1.14 12.82 -1.92
N ALA A 156 2.45 12.61 -1.74
CA ALA A 156 3.14 12.79 -0.46
C ALA A 156 2.38 12.14 0.73
N SER A 157 1.81 10.94 0.49
CA SER A 157 0.87 10.28 1.41
C SER A 157 1.29 8.84 1.71
N ASN A 158 0.83 8.30 2.83
CA ASN A 158 1.09 6.94 3.22
C ASN A 158 -0.16 6.07 3.05
N ILE A 159 -0.03 4.92 2.37
CA ILE A 159 -1.06 3.88 2.29
C ILE A 159 -0.45 2.61 2.89
N LEU A 160 -0.94 2.23 4.07
CA LEU A 160 -0.29 1.26 4.92
C LEU A 160 -1.26 0.16 5.34
N ASN A 161 -0.80 -1.09 5.27
CA ASN A 161 -1.58 -2.23 5.75
C ASN A 161 -3.01 -2.27 5.17
N CYS A 162 -3.11 -2.07 3.85
CA CYS A 162 -4.38 -2.05 3.12
C CYS A 162 -4.48 -3.23 2.16
N SER A 163 -5.70 -3.70 1.90
CA SER A 163 -5.92 -4.73 0.89
C SER A 163 -7.04 -4.37 -0.08
N ALA A 164 -6.97 -5.00 -1.25
CA ALA A 164 -7.96 -4.84 -2.30
C ALA A 164 -8.34 -6.20 -2.90
N SER A 165 -9.61 -6.38 -3.23
CA SER A 165 -10.11 -7.50 -4.02
C SER A 165 -11.21 -7.04 -4.96
N GLY A 166 -11.41 -7.75 -6.08
CA GLY A 166 -12.46 -7.43 -7.04
C GLY A 166 -12.01 -7.48 -8.48
N SER A 167 -12.53 -6.59 -9.34
CA SER A 167 -12.20 -6.57 -10.76
C SER A 167 -12.22 -5.16 -11.34
N VAL A 168 -11.29 -4.86 -12.22
CA VAL A 168 -11.21 -3.62 -12.98
C VAL A 168 -11.27 -3.96 -14.46
N GLU A 169 -12.37 -3.60 -15.12
CA GLU A 169 -12.54 -3.74 -16.57
C GLU A 169 -12.68 -2.36 -17.21
N ILE A 170 -11.71 -1.97 -18.03
CA ILE A 170 -11.72 -0.68 -18.73
C ILE A 170 -11.47 -0.89 -20.21
N THR A 171 -12.41 -0.43 -21.03
CA THR A 171 -12.26 -0.30 -22.48
C THR A 171 -12.32 1.18 -22.86
N ALA A 172 -11.17 1.78 -23.14
CA ALA A 172 -11.08 3.22 -23.46
C ALA A 172 -9.86 3.55 -24.32
N GLY A 173 -9.82 4.79 -24.84
CA GLY A 173 -8.63 5.37 -25.46
C GLY A 173 -7.86 6.24 -24.44
N GLY A 174 -6.57 6.47 -24.70
CA GLY A 174 -5.73 7.37 -23.88
C GLY A 174 -4.77 6.67 -22.96
N HIS A 175 -4.62 7.16 -21.73
CA HIS A 175 -3.59 6.68 -20.80
C HIS A 175 -4.26 5.98 -19.61
N PHE A 176 -3.66 4.87 -19.18
CA PHE A 176 -4.10 4.12 -18.02
C PHE A 176 -2.98 4.03 -16.99
N TYR A 177 -3.29 4.36 -15.75
CA TYR A 177 -2.44 4.19 -14.58
C TYR A 177 -3.21 3.35 -13.57
N ILE A 178 -2.98 2.04 -13.56
CA ILE A 178 -3.80 1.09 -12.81
C ILE A 178 -2.93 0.32 -11.82
N GLY A 179 -3.34 0.34 -10.57
CA GLY A 179 -2.79 -0.50 -9.51
C GLY A 179 -3.90 -0.99 -8.58
N GLY A 180 -3.70 -2.11 -7.92
CA GLY A 180 -4.70 -2.65 -6.99
C GLY A 180 -4.90 -1.75 -5.78
N ILE A 181 -3.83 -1.13 -5.32
CA ILE A 181 -3.84 -0.22 -4.18
C ILE A 181 -3.87 1.23 -4.64
N ALA A 182 -2.95 1.62 -5.54
CA ALA A 182 -2.89 2.99 -6.04
C ALA A 182 -2.55 3.05 -7.53
N GLY A 183 -3.20 3.94 -8.28
CA GLY A 183 -2.91 4.16 -9.71
C GLY A 183 -1.61 4.92 -9.92
N VAL A 184 -1.47 6.06 -9.26
CA VAL A 184 -0.28 6.93 -9.31
C VAL A 184 0.15 7.29 -7.89
N VAL A 185 1.43 7.13 -7.61
CA VAL A 185 2.06 7.56 -6.36
C VAL A 185 3.12 8.59 -6.67
N SER A 186 3.00 9.79 -6.11
CA SER A 186 3.82 10.94 -6.44
C SER A 186 4.01 11.88 -5.23
N GLY A 187 4.67 13.01 -5.48
CA GLY A 187 4.88 14.07 -4.50
C GLY A 187 6.28 14.05 -3.88
N GLU A 188 6.77 15.24 -3.54
CA GLU A 188 7.98 15.44 -2.77
C GLU A 188 7.69 15.13 -1.29
N GLY A 189 8.58 14.43 -0.61
CA GLY A 189 8.38 14.07 0.81
C GLY A 189 8.20 12.57 1.07
N GLY A 190 8.17 11.75 0.00
CA GLY A 190 8.28 10.30 0.11
C GLY A 190 7.00 9.61 0.53
N SER A 191 6.05 9.43 -0.40
CA SER A 191 4.90 8.53 -0.18
C SER A 191 5.37 7.09 0.05
N LYS A 192 4.69 6.39 0.92
CA LYS A 192 4.95 4.99 1.23
C LYS A 192 3.72 4.15 0.98
N ILE A 193 3.89 3.10 0.17
CA ILE A 193 2.92 2.03 0.01
C ILE A 193 3.55 0.81 0.67
N ALA A 194 3.04 0.43 1.83
CA ALA A 194 3.68 -0.63 2.59
C ALA A 194 2.66 -1.62 3.17
N ASN A 195 3.08 -2.88 3.20
CA ASN A 195 2.29 -3.93 3.82
C ASN A 195 0.91 -4.10 3.16
N CYS A 196 0.85 -3.98 1.83
CA CYS A 196 -0.40 -3.99 1.08
C CYS A 196 -0.57 -5.28 0.27
N LEU A 197 -1.83 -5.69 0.08
CA LEU A 197 -2.17 -6.89 -0.67
C LEU A 197 -3.21 -6.59 -1.75
N ASN A 198 -2.90 -6.94 -3.00
CA ASN A 198 -3.88 -6.94 -4.09
C ASN A 198 -4.33 -8.36 -4.45
N ARG A 199 -5.64 -8.55 -4.56
CA ARG A 199 -6.35 -9.71 -5.12
C ARG A 199 -7.34 -9.33 -6.21
N ALA A 200 -7.33 -8.07 -6.64
CA ALA A 200 -8.20 -7.64 -7.73
C ALA A 200 -7.57 -8.00 -9.08
N ASP A 201 -8.38 -8.52 -10.00
CA ASP A 201 -7.98 -8.80 -11.38
C ASP A 201 -8.19 -7.58 -12.27
N PHE A 202 -7.31 -7.39 -13.24
CA PHE A 202 -7.37 -6.28 -14.18
C PHE A 202 -7.55 -6.76 -15.62
N LYS A 203 -8.51 -6.14 -16.30
CA LYS A 203 -8.72 -6.29 -17.75
C LYS A 203 -8.76 -4.91 -18.41
N VAL A 204 -7.70 -4.57 -19.12
CA VAL A 204 -7.51 -3.25 -19.73
C VAL A 204 -7.44 -3.38 -21.23
N ILE A 205 -8.43 -2.80 -21.94
CA ILE A 205 -8.53 -2.82 -23.38
C ILE A 205 -8.38 -1.40 -23.93
N GLY A 206 -7.26 -1.17 -24.62
CA GLY A 206 -7.07 0.09 -25.36
C GLY A 206 -7.97 0.09 -26.62
N LYS A 207 -8.96 0.95 -26.65
CA LYS A 207 -9.85 1.12 -27.78
C LYS A 207 -10.03 2.60 -28.12
N ILE A 208 -9.71 2.95 -29.33
CA ILE A 208 -9.83 4.31 -29.84
C ILE A 208 -10.47 4.27 -31.25
N SER A 209 -11.11 5.35 -31.67
CA SER A 209 -11.66 5.44 -33.00
C SER A 209 -10.57 5.44 -34.07
N ASP A 210 -10.86 4.91 -35.25
CA ASP A 210 -9.93 4.87 -36.39
C ASP A 210 -9.44 6.27 -36.79
N ASP A 211 -10.32 7.27 -36.72
CA ASP A 211 -9.95 8.67 -36.99
C ASP A 211 -8.92 9.22 -36.01
N ALA A 212 -9.08 8.95 -34.70
CA ALA A 212 -8.14 9.38 -33.69
C ALA A 212 -6.79 8.65 -33.85
N LEU A 213 -6.82 7.35 -34.15
CA LEU A 213 -5.62 6.57 -34.41
C LEU A 213 -4.86 7.11 -35.65
N SER A 214 -5.58 7.46 -36.71
CA SER A 214 -5.01 8.06 -37.94
C SER A 214 -4.39 9.43 -37.69
N ASN A 215 -4.88 10.16 -36.68
CA ASN A 215 -4.32 11.44 -36.23
C ASN A 215 -3.19 11.29 -35.19
N GLY A 216 -2.66 10.08 -35.01
CA GLY A 216 -1.51 9.82 -34.13
C GLY A 216 -1.86 9.75 -32.64
N ALA A 217 -3.12 9.54 -32.29
CA ALA A 217 -3.49 9.32 -30.89
C ALA A 217 -2.79 8.08 -30.35
N LEU A 218 -2.29 8.19 -29.13
CA LEU A 218 -1.54 7.14 -28.44
C LEU A 218 -2.34 6.61 -27.26
N VAL A 219 -2.32 5.29 -27.10
CA VAL A 219 -2.89 4.60 -25.96
C VAL A 219 -1.76 3.91 -25.21
N TYR A 220 -1.55 4.33 -23.97
CA TYR A 220 -0.54 3.74 -23.08
C TYR A 220 -1.20 3.12 -21.87
N ALA A 221 -0.68 1.97 -21.46
CA ALA A 221 -1.11 1.30 -20.25
C ALA A 221 0.08 1.09 -19.31
N ASN A 222 -0.06 1.59 -18.09
CA ASN A 222 0.84 1.33 -16.97
C ASN A 222 0.01 0.55 -15.94
N VAL A 223 0.17 -0.76 -15.91
CA VAL A 223 -0.62 -1.63 -15.05
C VAL A 223 0.31 -2.41 -14.12
N GLY A 224 0.21 -2.13 -12.85
CA GLY A 224 0.92 -2.84 -11.79
C GLY A 224 -0.05 -3.50 -10.83
N GLY A 225 0.28 -4.66 -10.31
CA GLY A 225 -0.61 -5.36 -9.38
C GLY A 225 -0.89 -4.54 -8.11
N VAL A 226 0.08 -3.77 -7.63
CA VAL A 226 -0.07 -2.91 -6.45
C VAL A 226 -0.14 -1.43 -6.84
N VAL A 227 0.79 -0.95 -7.66
CA VAL A 227 0.88 0.46 -8.08
C VAL A 227 1.09 0.56 -9.58
N GLY A 228 0.33 1.43 -10.26
CA GLY A 228 0.51 1.69 -11.69
C GLY A 228 1.83 2.42 -11.97
N VAL A 229 2.02 3.60 -11.40
CA VAL A 229 3.25 4.40 -11.52
C VAL A 229 3.70 4.90 -10.15
N LEU A 230 4.97 4.65 -9.85
CA LEU A 230 5.66 5.12 -8.65
C LEU A 230 6.70 6.18 -9.06
N ASN A 231 6.45 7.44 -8.72
CA ASN A 231 7.36 8.54 -9.04
C ASN A 231 8.56 8.59 -8.06
N CYS A 232 9.58 9.35 -8.44
CA CYS A 232 10.82 9.52 -7.68
C CYS A 232 10.57 9.88 -6.20
N GLY A 233 11.42 9.34 -5.32
CA GLY A 233 11.37 9.64 -3.88
C GLY A 233 10.28 8.90 -3.10
N ASN A 234 9.43 8.12 -3.78
CA ASN A 234 8.39 7.31 -3.16
C ASN A 234 8.82 5.83 -3.13
N SER A 235 8.17 5.01 -2.32
CA SER A 235 8.56 3.61 -2.12
C SER A 235 7.39 2.65 -2.04
N ILE A 236 7.65 1.40 -2.45
CA ILE A 236 6.77 0.26 -2.18
C ILE A 236 7.57 -0.77 -1.38
N SER A 237 7.01 -1.26 -0.27
CA SER A 237 7.64 -2.31 0.51
C SER A 237 6.62 -3.32 1.05
N ARG A 238 7.09 -4.55 1.31
CA ARG A 238 6.29 -5.59 1.97
C ARG A 238 4.88 -5.72 1.40
N SER A 239 4.78 -5.73 0.07
CA SER A 239 3.48 -5.78 -0.60
C SER A 239 3.40 -6.97 -1.54
N ILE A 240 2.20 -7.55 -1.64
CA ILE A 240 1.96 -8.76 -2.43
C ILE A 240 0.88 -8.48 -3.48
N ASN A 241 1.09 -9.03 -4.66
CA ASN A 241 0.06 -9.16 -5.68
C ASN A 241 -0.28 -10.63 -5.93
N GLU A 242 -1.56 -10.95 -5.82
CA GLU A 242 -2.15 -12.25 -6.17
C GLU A 242 -3.15 -12.13 -7.33
N GLY A 243 -3.50 -10.89 -7.73
CA GLY A 243 -4.44 -10.63 -8.82
C GLY A 243 -3.78 -10.71 -10.20
N ASN A 244 -4.55 -11.11 -11.19
CA ASN A 244 -4.10 -11.26 -12.58
C ASN A 244 -4.22 -9.96 -13.37
N ILE A 245 -3.37 -9.79 -14.38
CA ILE A 245 -3.31 -8.63 -15.25
C ILE A 245 -3.49 -9.07 -16.70
N GLU A 246 -4.58 -8.62 -17.35
CA GLU A 246 -4.85 -8.82 -18.79
C GLU A 246 -4.84 -7.46 -19.48
N ILE A 247 -3.95 -7.26 -20.47
CA ILE A 247 -3.82 -5.98 -21.18
C ILE A 247 -3.85 -6.19 -22.68
N ALA A 248 -4.72 -5.45 -23.35
CA ALA A 248 -4.89 -5.41 -24.80
C ALA A 248 -4.80 -3.96 -25.34
N PRO A 249 -3.65 -3.30 -25.29
CA PRO A 249 -3.52 -1.91 -25.70
C PRO A 249 -3.27 -1.77 -27.20
N LEU A 250 -3.32 -0.54 -27.69
CA LEU A 250 -2.99 -0.22 -29.08
C LEU A 250 -1.53 0.18 -29.30
N ASN A 251 -0.87 0.78 -28.32
CA ASN A 251 0.50 1.33 -28.47
C ASN A 251 1.48 0.78 -27.43
N GLY A 252 1.73 1.50 -26.35
CA GLY A 252 2.76 1.16 -25.38
C GLY A 252 2.22 0.55 -24.09
N VAL A 253 2.93 -0.45 -23.56
CA VAL A 253 2.59 -1.09 -22.31
C VAL A 253 3.80 -1.15 -21.39
N TYR A 254 3.57 -0.78 -20.13
CA TYR A 254 4.39 -1.22 -19.02
C TYR A 254 3.51 -2.05 -18.08
N ALA A 255 3.97 -3.25 -17.78
CA ALA A 255 3.27 -4.17 -16.89
C ALA A 255 4.21 -4.72 -15.83
N GLY A 256 3.75 -4.80 -14.59
CA GLY A 256 4.53 -5.38 -13.50
C GLY A 256 3.63 -6.00 -12.45
N GLY A 257 4.05 -7.13 -11.89
CA GLY A 257 3.27 -7.78 -10.85
C GLY A 257 3.09 -6.90 -9.60
N ILE A 258 4.07 -6.05 -9.29
CA ILE A 258 3.97 -5.06 -8.21
C ILE A 258 3.77 -3.65 -8.78
N CYS A 259 4.62 -3.21 -9.69
CA CYS A 259 4.54 -1.86 -10.23
C CYS A 259 4.83 -1.85 -11.75
N ALA A 260 4.08 -1.07 -12.53
CA ALA A 260 4.39 -0.99 -13.95
C ALA A 260 5.67 -0.19 -14.21
N GLN A 261 5.78 1.00 -13.61
CA GLN A 261 6.98 1.84 -13.70
C GLN A 261 7.31 2.43 -12.33
N ALA A 262 8.48 2.10 -11.82
CA ALA A 262 9.10 2.76 -10.68
C ALA A 262 10.19 3.70 -11.19
N LEU A 263 9.92 4.99 -11.17
CA LEU A 263 10.82 6.01 -11.72
C LEU A 263 11.99 6.26 -10.76
N TYR A 264 13.01 6.91 -11.24
CA TYR A 264 14.27 7.17 -10.58
C TYR A 264 14.18 7.28 -9.04
N ASN A 265 15.06 6.57 -8.31
CA ASN A 265 15.10 6.54 -6.83
C ASN A 265 13.75 6.18 -6.16
N ALA A 266 12.98 5.35 -6.82
CA ALA A 266 11.75 4.80 -6.26
C ALA A 266 11.97 3.30 -5.94
N PRO A 267 12.41 2.96 -4.72
CA PRO A 267 12.73 1.58 -4.37
C PRO A 267 11.46 0.74 -4.20
N ILE A 268 11.59 -0.52 -4.61
CA ILE A 268 10.63 -1.58 -4.33
C ILE A 268 11.37 -2.68 -3.55
N SER A 269 10.91 -3.01 -2.34
CA SER A 269 11.57 -4.01 -1.51
C SER A 269 10.60 -4.96 -0.83
N ASP A 270 11.08 -6.17 -0.57
CA ASP A 270 10.34 -7.19 0.19
C ASP A 270 8.93 -7.44 -0.37
N CYS A 271 8.83 -7.51 -1.71
CA CYS A 271 7.56 -7.65 -2.42
C CYS A 271 7.48 -8.97 -3.18
N ALA A 272 6.26 -9.47 -3.35
CA ALA A 272 6.04 -10.72 -4.06
C ALA A 272 4.88 -10.64 -5.05
N ASN A 273 5.05 -11.27 -6.20
CA ASN A 273 3.99 -11.45 -7.18
C ASN A 273 3.73 -12.95 -7.42
N SER A 274 2.46 -13.33 -7.36
CA SER A 274 1.98 -14.65 -7.80
C SER A 274 0.88 -14.55 -8.87
N GLY A 275 0.42 -13.34 -9.18
CA GLY A 275 -0.56 -13.12 -10.24
C GLY A 275 0.06 -13.21 -11.64
N ASP A 276 -0.69 -13.72 -12.59
CA ASP A 276 -0.26 -13.85 -13.99
C ASP A 276 -0.42 -12.53 -14.75
N ILE A 277 0.48 -12.30 -15.72
CA ILE A 277 0.47 -11.11 -16.58
C ILE A 277 0.32 -11.56 -18.04
N TYR A 278 -0.78 -11.21 -18.66
CA TYR A 278 -1.04 -11.45 -20.08
C TYR A 278 -1.10 -10.13 -20.86
N VAL A 279 -0.29 -10.01 -21.92
CA VAL A 279 -0.33 -8.86 -22.84
C VAL A 279 -0.39 -9.32 -24.28
N ASN A 280 -1.44 -8.93 -25.00
CA ASN A 280 -1.64 -9.33 -26.40
C ASN A 280 -0.86 -8.47 -27.42
N LYS A 281 0.16 -7.77 -26.99
CA LYS A 281 1.06 -6.97 -27.83
C LYS A 281 2.48 -6.89 -27.25
N ALA A 282 3.34 -6.13 -27.96
CA ALA A 282 4.66 -5.81 -27.45
C ALA A 282 4.56 -4.97 -26.16
N ALA A 283 5.31 -5.35 -25.15
CA ALA A 283 5.30 -4.74 -23.83
C ALA A 283 6.70 -4.60 -23.24
N THR A 284 6.80 -3.77 -22.22
CA THR A 284 7.87 -3.81 -21.23
C THR A 284 7.26 -4.40 -19.96
N ALA A 285 7.56 -5.69 -19.69
CA ALA A 285 6.89 -6.43 -18.63
C ALA A 285 7.90 -7.11 -17.69
N GLY A 286 7.60 -7.10 -16.41
CA GLY A 286 8.40 -7.82 -15.40
C GLY A 286 7.53 -8.43 -14.32
N GLY A 287 7.95 -9.57 -13.78
CA GLY A 287 7.22 -10.24 -12.72
C GLY A 287 7.04 -9.36 -11.48
N ILE A 288 8.01 -8.49 -11.21
CA ILE A 288 7.91 -7.46 -10.15
C ILE A 288 7.64 -6.10 -10.76
N CYS A 289 8.45 -5.66 -11.73
CA CYS A 289 8.31 -4.32 -12.29
C CYS A 289 8.57 -4.29 -13.79
N GLY A 290 7.73 -3.58 -14.57
CA GLY A 290 8.00 -3.37 -15.99
C GLY A 290 9.30 -2.59 -16.19
N GLN A 291 9.47 -1.50 -15.46
CA GLN A 291 10.67 -0.66 -15.50
C GLN A 291 11.04 -0.19 -14.09
N SER A 292 12.27 -0.49 -13.63
CA SER A 292 12.76 -0.08 -12.31
C SER A 292 14.28 0.05 -12.27
N HIS A 293 14.78 0.92 -11.38
CA HIS A 293 16.18 1.07 -11.04
C HIS A 293 16.56 0.47 -9.68
N SER A 294 15.60 0.21 -8.80
CA SER A 294 15.89 -0.23 -7.44
C SER A 294 14.90 -1.29 -6.99
N LEU A 295 15.37 -2.54 -6.95
CA LEU A 295 14.60 -3.68 -6.44
C LEU A 295 15.44 -4.45 -5.42
N ALA A 296 14.83 -4.86 -4.30
CA ALA A 296 15.52 -5.66 -3.28
C ALA A 296 14.59 -6.69 -2.64
N ASN A 297 15.10 -7.90 -2.43
CA ASN A 297 14.39 -8.96 -1.70
C ASN A 297 12.98 -9.24 -2.25
N CYS A 298 12.83 -9.26 -3.57
CA CYS A 298 11.55 -9.48 -4.23
C CYS A 298 11.53 -10.83 -4.94
N TYR A 299 10.34 -11.41 -5.10
CA TYR A 299 10.21 -12.60 -5.91
C TYR A 299 8.96 -12.63 -6.77
N ASN A 300 9.01 -13.38 -7.86
CA ASN A 300 7.91 -13.64 -8.78
C ASN A 300 7.71 -15.12 -9.05
N THR A 301 6.49 -15.60 -8.83
CA THR A 301 6.04 -16.94 -9.24
C THR A 301 4.94 -16.89 -10.30
N GLY A 302 4.40 -15.69 -10.61
CA GLY A 302 3.39 -15.51 -11.66
C GLY A 302 3.95 -15.66 -13.06
N ILE A 303 3.12 -16.05 -14.00
CA ILE A 303 3.50 -16.30 -15.41
C ILE A 303 3.26 -15.06 -16.26
N ILE A 304 4.26 -14.65 -17.04
CA ILE A 304 4.14 -13.57 -18.03
C ILE A 304 3.98 -14.17 -19.41
N THR A 305 2.87 -13.88 -20.06
CA THR A 305 2.58 -14.32 -21.44
C THR A 305 2.41 -13.11 -22.35
N LEU A 306 3.20 -13.07 -23.42
CA LEU A 306 3.20 -12.00 -24.41
C LEU A 306 2.94 -12.56 -25.80
N GLU A 307 1.96 -12.00 -26.54
CA GLU A 307 1.73 -12.44 -27.92
C GLU A 307 2.80 -12.00 -28.91
N ASN A 308 3.61 -10.98 -28.57
CA ASN A 308 4.67 -10.46 -29.42
C ASN A 308 6.00 -10.34 -28.67
N GLU A 309 6.56 -11.46 -28.29
CA GLU A 309 7.81 -11.54 -27.52
C GLU A 309 8.99 -10.87 -28.24
N SER A 310 9.11 -11.06 -29.55
CA SER A 310 10.27 -10.58 -30.32
C SER A 310 10.40 -9.05 -30.33
N LYS A 311 9.34 -8.29 -29.96
CA LYS A 311 9.33 -6.83 -29.85
C LYS A 311 9.15 -6.36 -28.42
N SER A 312 9.17 -7.26 -27.47
CA SER A 312 8.94 -6.98 -26.05
C SER A 312 10.25 -6.98 -25.29
N LYS A 313 10.25 -6.28 -24.17
CA LYS A 313 11.27 -6.37 -23.12
C LYS A 313 10.60 -7.00 -21.92
N PHE A 314 10.95 -8.24 -21.62
CA PHE A 314 10.34 -8.90 -20.47
C PHE A 314 11.33 -9.80 -19.73
N GLY A 315 11.09 -9.97 -18.44
CA GLY A 315 11.93 -10.81 -17.60
C GLY A 315 11.19 -11.24 -16.34
N GLY A 316 11.66 -12.31 -15.74
CA GLY A 316 11.05 -12.87 -14.53
C GLY A 316 10.96 -11.85 -13.37
N ILE A 317 11.84 -10.87 -13.33
CA ILE A 317 11.87 -9.79 -12.31
C ILE A 317 11.50 -8.44 -12.93
N ALA A 318 12.23 -7.99 -13.96
CA ALA A 318 11.96 -6.70 -14.58
C ALA A 318 12.08 -6.76 -16.11
N GLY A 319 11.28 -5.94 -16.80
CA GLY A 319 11.37 -5.79 -18.25
C GLY A 319 12.62 -4.99 -18.64
N THR A 320 12.93 -3.93 -17.92
CA THR A 320 14.11 -3.09 -18.17
C THR A 320 14.54 -2.31 -16.93
N THR A 321 15.85 -2.07 -16.84
CA THR A 321 16.45 -1.10 -15.91
C THR A 321 16.75 0.23 -16.58
N GLN A 322 16.65 0.29 -17.92
CA GLN A 322 16.97 1.50 -18.69
C GLN A 322 15.79 2.47 -18.76
N PHE A 323 16.03 3.74 -18.49
CA PHE A 323 15.05 4.81 -18.65
C PHE A 323 15.29 5.59 -19.96
N ASN A 324 14.21 5.81 -20.69
CA ASN A 324 14.23 6.70 -21.83
C ASN A 324 13.97 8.14 -21.34
N MET A 325 15.03 8.90 -21.16
CA MET A 325 15.03 10.28 -20.65
C MET A 325 14.11 11.23 -21.44
N SER A 326 13.83 10.95 -22.72
CA SER A 326 13.01 11.81 -23.57
C SER A 326 11.51 11.80 -23.23
N ARG A 327 11.07 10.89 -22.34
CA ARG A 327 9.65 10.74 -21.94
C ARG A 327 9.41 10.89 -20.44
N ALA A 328 10.44 11.25 -19.66
CA ALA A 328 10.28 11.46 -18.23
C ALA A 328 9.41 12.69 -17.96
N ILE A 329 8.31 12.48 -17.27
CA ILE A 329 7.36 13.54 -16.87
C ILE A 329 7.93 14.36 -15.69
N VAL A 330 9.06 13.96 -15.13
CA VAL A 330 9.63 14.49 -13.88
C VAL A 330 10.89 15.31 -14.20
N SER A 331 10.92 16.54 -13.77
CA SER A 331 12.07 17.45 -13.81
C SER A 331 12.39 17.91 -12.37
N PRO A 332 13.67 18.04 -11.97
CA PRO A 332 14.87 17.64 -12.70
C PRO A 332 15.32 16.21 -12.37
N LEU A 333 15.73 15.46 -13.39
CA LEU A 333 16.46 14.22 -13.16
C LEU A 333 17.88 14.57 -12.63
N PRO A 334 18.44 13.77 -11.71
CA PRO A 334 19.83 13.92 -11.29
C PRO A 334 20.75 13.86 -12.51
N ASP A 335 21.72 14.75 -12.61
CA ASP A 335 22.78 14.68 -13.61
C ASP A 335 23.59 13.39 -13.40
N GLY A 336 23.53 12.49 -14.38
CA GLY A 336 24.29 11.25 -14.44
C GLY A 336 23.38 9.99 -14.37
N THR A 337 23.71 9.00 -15.17
CA THR A 337 23.10 7.67 -15.11
C THR A 337 23.61 6.95 -13.86
N VAL A 338 22.78 6.81 -12.83
CA VAL A 338 23.08 5.94 -11.68
C VAL A 338 22.78 4.51 -12.12
N PRO A 339 23.74 3.57 -11.97
CA PRO A 339 23.49 2.17 -12.24
C PRO A 339 22.31 1.64 -11.40
N ALA A 340 21.48 0.79 -12.01
CA ALA A 340 20.40 0.17 -11.29
C ALA A 340 20.96 -0.87 -10.27
N THR A 341 20.28 -0.99 -9.16
CA THR A 341 20.57 -2.02 -8.15
C THR A 341 19.36 -2.95 -8.03
N VAL A 342 19.56 -4.21 -8.43
CA VAL A 342 18.58 -5.29 -8.24
C VAL A 342 19.26 -6.36 -7.41
N SER A 343 18.86 -6.48 -6.14
CA SER A 343 19.52 -7.36 -5.17
C SER A 343 18.58 -8.39 -4.59
N ASN A 344 19.07 -9.64 -4.48
CA ASN A 344 18.37 -10.74 -3.85
C ASN A 344 16.94 -10.92 -4.40
N CYS A 345 16.80 -10.90 -5.73
CA CYS A 345 15.52 -11.09 -6.37
C CYS A 345 15.43 -12.47 -7.02
N TYR A 346 14.26 -13.11 -6.92
CA TYR A 346 14.04 -14.49 -7.31
C TYR A 346 12.84 -14.64 -8.22
N TYR A 347 12.91 -15.55 -9.19
CA TYR A 347 11.80 -15.79 -10.11
C TYR A 347 11.71 -17.29 -10.44
N ILE A 348 10.51 -17.74 -10.84
CA ILE A 348 10.28 -19.11 -11.25
C ILE A 348 11.10 -19.42 -12.52
N ASP A 349 11.71 -20.58 -12.61
CA ASP A 349 12.63 -20.98 -13.67
C ASP A 349 11.98 -21.24 -15.05
N GLU A 350 10.77 -20.72 -15.24
CA GLU A 350 10.06 -20.70 -16.54
C GLU A 350 10.58 -19.61 -17.52
N TYR A 351 11.48 -18.72 -17.07
CA TYR A 351 12.02 -17.61 -17.87
C TYR A 351 13.50 -17.79 -18.18
N GLU A 352 13.87 -17.50 -19.44
CA GLU A 352 15.28 -17.48 -19.85
C GLU A 352 16.07 -16.31 -19.23
N THR A 353 15.38 -15.20 -18.87
CA THR A 353 16.02 -13.98 -18.39
C THR A 353 15.30 -13.39 -17.18
N ALA A 354 16.08 -12.92 -16.21
CA ALA A 354 15.56 -12.14 -15.08
C ALA A 354 15.15 -10.72 -15.50
N ILE A 355 15.98 -10.08 -16.33
CA ILE A 355 15.83 -8.70 -16.83
C ILE A 355 16.23 -8.68 -18.30
N SER A 356 15.28 -8.38 -19.18
CA SER A 356 15.50 -8.43 -20.62
C SER A 356 16.43 -7.33 -21.15
N ASN A 357 16.43 -6.17 -20.52
CA ASN A 357 17.19 -5.00 -21.00
C ASN A 357 17.82 -4.26 -19.82
N ALA A 358 18.90 -4.85 -19.32
CA ALA A 358 19.76 -4.24 -18.30
C ALA A 358 20.73 -3.24 -18.94
N ALA A 359 21.14 -2.22 -18.19
CA ALA A 359 22.19 -1.30 -18.62
C ALA A 359 23.58 -1.83 -18.24
N ASP A 360 24.60 -1.40 -19.00
CA ASP A 360 25.99 -1.68 -18.64
C ASP A 360 26.32 -1.02 -17.28
N GLY A 361 26.89 -1.81 -16.36
CA GLY A 361 27.25 -1.33 -15.02
C GLY A 361 26.16 -1.53 -13.95
N ASP A 362 24.98 -2.06 -14.31
CA ASP A 362 23.96 -2.43 -13.32
C ASP A 362 24.47 -3.50 -12.34
N MET A 363 24.14 -3.33 -11.07
CA MET A 363 24.46 -4.31 -10.02
C MET A 363 23.27 -5.26 -9.87
N LEU A 364 23.42 -6.48 -10.37
CA LEU A 364 22.34 -7.45 -10.45
C LEU A 364 22.66 -8.71 -9.62
N SER A 365 21.84 -9.00 -8.61
CA SER A 365 21.80 -10.26 -7.87
C SER A 365 20.41 -10.87 -8.02
N VAL A 366 20.25 -11.71 -9.04
CA VAL A 366 18.96 -12.32 -9.39
C VAL A 366 19.17 -13.81 -9.69
N LYS A 367 18.22 -14.66 -9.28
CA LYS A 367 18.32 -16.10 -9.43
C LYS A 367 16.97 -16.72 -9.83
N ALA A 368 16.99 -17.62 -10.82
CA ALA A 368 15.88 -18.51 -11.10
C ALA A 368 15.82 -19.62 -10.03
N LEU A 369 14.63 -19.96 -9.58
CA LEU A 369 14.37 -21.04 -8.64
C LEU A 369 13.31 -21.98 -9.19
N SER A 370 13.49 -23.28 -8.97
CA SER A 370 12.44 -24.27 -9.19
C SER A 370 11.33 -24.16 -8.14
N THR A 371 10.19 -24.78 -8.39
CA THR A 371 9.08 -24.81 -7.43
C THR A 371 9.49 -25.39 -6.08
N GLU A 372 10.35 -26.39 -6.07
CA GLU A 372 10.86 -27.02 -4.85
C GLU A 372 11.80 -26.08 -4.09
N GLU A 373 12.66 -25.34 -4.80
CA GLU A 373 13.56 -24.34 -4.18
C GLU A 373 12.78 -23.18 -3.56
N PHE A 374 11.64 -22.79 -4.15
CA PHE A 374 10.75 -21.77 -3.55
C PHE A 374 10.18 -22.20 -2.19
N ALA A 375 10.08 -23.48 -1.91
CA ALA A 375 9.61 -24.00 -0.62
C ALA A 375 10.72 -24.11 0.44
N SER A 376 11.94 -23.64 0.15
CA SER A 376 13.10 -23.72 1.05
C SER A 376 13.63 -22.35 1.44
N GLN A 377 13.72 -22.08 2.74
CA GLN A 377 14.29 -20.84 3.25
C GLN A 377 15.74 -20.62 2.80
N ASP A 378 16.51 -21.67 2.68
CA ASP A 378 17.93 -21.61 2.30
C ASP A 378 18.16 -21.11 0.86
N SER A 379 17.10 -21.06 0.05
CA SER A 379 17.16 -20.55 -1.33
C SER A 379 17.15 -19.03 -1.41
N PHE A 380 16.82 -18.32 -0.32
CA PHE A 380 16.58 -16.88 -0.31
C PHE A 380 17.62 -16.11 0.50
N GLU A 381 18.70 -15.74 -0.16
CA GLU A 381 19.67 -14.81 0.43
C GLU A 381 19.03 -13.40 0.57
N GLY A 382 19.31 -12.70 1.67
CA GLY A 382 18.83 -11.34 1.94
C GLY A 382 17.40 -11.25 2.47
N PHE A 383 16.63 -12.35 2.48
CA PHE A 383 15.28 -12.34 3.04
C PHE A 383 15.32 -12.45 4.57
N ASP A 384 14.68 -11.52 5.26
CA ASP A 384 14.56 -11.56 6.72
C ASP A 384 13.44 -12.50 7.18
N PHE A 385 13.78 -13.77 7.35
CA PHE A 385 12.84 -14.76 7.87
C PHE A 385 12.62 -14.64 9.39
N ALA A 386 13.35 -13.81 10.10
CA ALA A 386 13.07 -13.54 11.50
C ALA A 386 11.89 -12.56 11.65
N LYS A 387 11.81 -11.53 10.78
CA LYS A 387 10.89 -10.40 10.95
C LYS A 387 9.87 -10.25 9.83
N ILE A 388 10.25 -10.51 8.57
CA ILE A 388 9.45 -10.13 7.39
C ILE A 388 8.78 -11.34 6.74
N TRP A 389 9.52 -12.40 6.51
CA TRP A 389 9.07 -13.53 5.70
C TRP A 389 8.80 -14.79 6.51
N THR A 390 7.89 -15.62 6.03
CA THR A 390 7.69 -16.99 6.50
C THR A 390 7.44 -17.89 5.30
N ILE A 391 7.81 -19.17 5.39
CA ILE A 391 7.47 -20.15 4.36
C ILE A 391 6.38 -21.07 4.92
N PRO A 392 5.17 -21.01 4.36
CA PRO A 392 4.14 -22.01 4.62
C PRO A 392 4.59 -23.39 4.11
N GLN A 393 4.01 -24.44 4.63
CA GLN A 393 4.36 -25.81 4.22
C GLN A 393 4.19 -25.99 2.69
N ASN A 394 5.29 -26.35 1.99
CA ASN A 394 5.34 -26.58 0.54
C ASN A 394 4.84 -25.40 -0.31
N ALA A 395 5.12 -24.18 0.09
CA ALA A 395 4.73 -22.97 -0.64
C ALA A 395 5.89 -21.97 -0.72
N ALA A 396 5.76 -20.98 -1.61
CA ALA A 396 6.68 -19.86 -1.66
C ALA A 396 6.58 -18.98 -0.39
N PRO A 397 7.60 -18.16 -0.08
CA PRO A 397 7.57 -17.27 1.06
C PRO A 397 6.33 -16.37 1.05
N THR A 398 5.77 -16.09 2.20
CA THR A 398 4.74 -15.06 2.37
C THR A 398 5.16 -14.11 3.48
N LEU A 399 4.57 -12.93 3.50
CA LEU A 399 4.86 -11.95 4.54
C LEU A 399 4.33 -12.44 5.89
N LYS A 400 5.11 -12.24 6.93
CA LYS A 400 4.63 -12.36 8.30
C LYS A 400 3.74 -11.15 8.57
N TYR A 401 2.46 -11.40 8.63
CA TYR A 401 1.53 -10.40 9.18
C TYR A 401 1.66 -10.48 10.70
N LYS A 402 2.31 -9.49 11.28
CA LYS A 402 2.32 -9.40 12.73
C LYS A 402 0.89 -9.12 13.17
N THR A 403 0.29 -10.09 13.87
CA THR A 403 -0.69 -9.74 14.91
C THR A 403 0.00 -8.68 15.75
N SER A 404 -0.69 -7.59 16.11
CA SER A 404 -0.17 -6.58 17.01
C SER A 404 0.55 -7.28 18.17
N GLU A 405 1.89 -7.35 18.09
CA GLU A 405 2.64 -7.62 19.30
C GLU A 405 2.37 -6.41 20.18
N MET A 406 1.83 -6.61 21.38
CA MET A 406 1.83 -5.57 22.39
C MET A 406 3.24 -5.04 22.46
N GLY A 407 3.41 -3.79 22.01
CA GLY A 407 4.67 -3.10 22.10
C GLY A 407 5.10 -3.07 23.56
N SER A 408 6.36 -2.91 23.82
CA SER A 408 6.89 -2.85 25.18
C SER A 408 6.07 -1.85 25.99
N ALA A 409 5.56 -2.26 27.13
CA ALA A 409 4.90 -1.34 28.05
C ALA A 409 5.88 -0.24 28.45
N MET A 410 5.48 1.02 28.31
CA MET A 410 6.29 2.19 28.63
C MET A 410 5.76 2.82 29.92
N ASN A 411 6.63 2.93 30.94
CA ASN A 411 6.31 3.59 32.17
C ASN A 411 7.01 4.95 32.26
N ILE A 412 6.21 6.02 32.35
CA ILE A 412 6.68 7.40 32.48
C ILE A 412 6.32 7.86 33.87
N ASN A 413 7.31 7.88 34.76
CA ASN A 413 7.13 8.26 36.16
C ASN A 413 7.77 9.61 36.44
N GLY A 414 7.11 10.44 37.22
CA GLY A 414 7.68 11.69 37.71
C GLY A 414 7.77 12.77 36.61
N CYS A 415 6.84 12.77 35.65
CA CYS A 415 6.77 13.85 34.67
C CYS A 415 5.77 14.93 35.11
N ASP A 416 6.00 16.16 34.67
CA ASP A 416 5.00 17.23 34.76
C ASP A 416 3.89 17.02 33.70
N ALA A 417 2.68 17.44 34.01
CA ALA A 417 1.62 17.52 33.01
C ALA A 417 2.07 18.45 31.85
N GLY A 418 1.96 17.96 30.64
CA GLY A 418 2.50 18.63 29.45
C GLY A 418 3.91 18.16 29.05
N TYR A 419 4.53 17.24 29.76
CA TYR A 419 5.79 16.60 29.34
C TYR A 419 5.63 15.93 27.98
N THR A 420 6.60 16.14 27.10
CA THR A 420 6.59 15.54 25.76
C THR A 420 7.80 14.63 25.57
N PHE A 421 7.60 13.53 24.86
CA PHE A 421 8.66 12.61 24.46
C PHE A 421 8.40 12.07 23.03
N GLU A 422 9.44 11.59 22.37
CA GLU A 422 9.32 10.98 21.06
C GLU A 422 9.22 9.46 21.17
N LEU A 423 8.32 8.85 20.39
CA LEU A 423 8.28 7.41 20.18
C LEU A 423 9.50 6.98 19.37
N PHE A 424 10.14 5.90 19.79
CA PHE A 424 11.28 5.34 19.08
C PHE A 424 10.86 4.65 17.78
N GLY A 425 11.66 4.84 16.75
CA GLY A 425 11.45 4.28 15.41
C GLY A 425 10.90 5.31 14.42
N SER A 426 10.87 4.95 13.16
CA SER A 426 10.34 5.82 12.10
C SER A 426 8.81 5.73 12.09
N ILE A 427 8.15 6.28 13.12
CA ILE A 427 6.69 6.25 13.23
C ILE A 427 6.10 7.20 12.18
N VAL A 428 5.20 6.70 11.37
CA VAL A 428 4.46 7.47 10.34
C VAL A 428 3.00 7.71 10.70
N TYR A 429 2.51 7.00 11.71
CA TYR A 429 1.19 7.16 12.27
C TYR A 429 1.22 6.81 13.76
N ALA A 430 0.59 7.63 14.59
CA ALA A 430 0.29 7.31 15.97
C ALA A 430 -1.09 7.86 16.36
N ALA A 431 -1.83 7.13 17.19
CA ALA A 431 -3.10 7.55 17.76
C ALA A 431 -3.19 7.11 19.22
N SER A 432 -3.56 8.02 20.10
CA SER A 432 -3.84 7.71 21.50
C SER A 432 -5.24 7.14 21.65
N ASN A 433 -5.38 6.11 22.47
CA ASN A 433 -6.69 5.56 22.84
C ASN A 433 -7.34 6.30 24.03
N ASN A 434 -6.62 7.23 24.66
CA ASN A 434 -7.16 8.18 25.64
C ASN A 434 -6.33 9.45 25.70
N GLU A 435 -6.77 10.51 25.04
CA GLU A 435 -6.07 11.80 24.98
C GLU A 435 -6.12 12.60 26.30
N GLU A 436 -6.97 12.23 27.26
CA GLU A 436 -6.92 12.80 28.61
C GLU A 436 -5.64 12.39 29.36
N ILE A 437 -5.10 11.21 29.04
CA ILE A 437 -3.86 10.68 29.64
C ILE A 437 -2.65 11.06 28.79
N VAL A 438 -2.67 10.76 27.50
CA VAL A 438 -1.63 11.16 26.54
C VAL A 438 -2.26 11.62 25.24
N SER A 439 -1.74 12.69 24.64
CA SER A 439 -2.12 13.15 23.30
C SER A 439 -0.95 13.02 22.33
N ILE A 440 -1.28 12.91 21.03
CA ILE A 440 -0.30 12.86 19.95
C ILE A 440 -0.21 14.22 19.29
N GLU A 441 0.91 14.92 19.48
CA GLU A 441 1.15 16.26 18.92
C GLU A 441 1.64 16.20 17.47
N SER A 442 2.36 15.13 17.12
CA SER A 442 2.77 14.78 15.76
C SER A 442 2.94 13.28 15.67
N ASN A 443 3.21 12.73 14.48
CA ASN A 443 3.27 11.26 14.27
C ASN A 443 4.12 10.48 15.29
N SER A 444 5.10 11.10 15.93
CA SER A 444 5.95 10.45 16.93
C SER A 444 6.04 11.20 18.26
N LEU A 445 5.55 12.44 18.33
CA LEU A 445 5.64 13.26 19.54
C LEU A 445 4.40 13.06 20.41
N VAL A 446 4.60 12.49 21.59
CA VAL A 446 3.58 12.21 22.59
C VAL A 446 3.66 13.24 23.71
N LYS A 447 2.51 13.72 24.17
CA LYS A 447 2.39 14.62 25.31
C LYS A 447 1.62 13.94 26.42
N CYS A 448 2.19 13.91 27.63
CA CYS A 448 1.54 13.45 28.85
C CYS A 448 0.61 14.56 29.38
N ASN A 449 -0.66 14.25 29.53
CA ASN A 449 -1.69 15.21 29.98
C ASN A 449 -2.09 14.99 31.44
N SER A 450 -2.22 13.72 31.87
CA SER A 450 -2.58 13.34 33.24
C SER A 450 -2.03 11.97 33.60
N SER A 451 -2.09 11.63 34.89
CA SER A 451 -1.75 10.29 35.37
C SER A 451 -2.79 9.27 34.94
N GLY A 452 -2.33 8.08 34.54
CA GLY A 452 -3.20 6.99 34.14
C GLY A 452 -2.49 5.98 33.23
N THR A 453 -3.24 5.00 32.76
CA THR A 453 -2.75 4.01 31.79
C THR A 453 -3.63 4.06 30.56
N THR A 454 -3.00 4.12 29.40
CA THR A 454 -3.64 4.05 28.09
C THR A 454 -2.75 3.30 27.11
N SER A 455 -3.18 3.19 25.85
CA SER A 455 -2.35 2.68 24.78
C SER A 455 -2.25 3.67 23.61
N ILE A 456 -1.17 3.55 22.86
CA ILE A 456 -0.97 4.28 21.60
C ILE A 456 -0.85 3.25 20.49
N ASP A 457 -1.68 3.38 19.49
CA ASP A 457 -1.56 2.62 18.23
C ASP A 457 -0.54 3.30 17.33
N THR A 458 0.40 2.55 16.79
CA THR A 458 1.45 3.09 15.93
C THR A 458 1.61 2.30 14.65
N ILE A 459 2.01 2.96 13.58
CA ILE A 459 2.50 2.33 12.36
C ILE A 459 3.85 2.96 12.04
N ASN A 460 4.87 2.13 11.84
CA ASN A 460 6.20 2.60 11.46
C ASN A 460 6.31 2.79 9.94
N ALA A 461 7.45 3.32 9.50
CA ALA A 461 7.76 3.54 8.09
C ALA A 461 7.76 2.25 7.24
N ASP A 462 7.93 1.11 7.87
CA ASP A 462 7.91 -0.20 7.23
C ASP A 462 6.50 -0.80 7.14
N GLY A 463 5.49 -0.13 7.72
CA GLY A 463 4.11 -0.58 7.78
C GLY A 463 3.81 -1.51 8.96
N ASP A 464 4.77 -1.73 9.87
CA ASP A 464 4.52 -2.53 11.07
C ASP A 464 3.57 -1.78 12.01
N PHE A 465 2.54 -2.47 12.46
CA PHE A 465 1.61 -1.98 13.47
C PHE A 465 2.06 -2.45 14.86
N ALA A 466 2.01 -1.57 15.83
CA ALA A 466 2.25 -1.90 17.23
C ALA A 466 1.31 -1.12 18.16
N VAL A 467 0.91 -1.75 19.24
CA VAL A 467 0.20 -1.11 20.35
C VAL A 467 1.20 -0.93 21.49
N ILE A 468 1.42 0.29 21.93
CA ILE A 468 2.32 0.61 23.04
C ILE A 468 1.45 0.94 24.24
N GLU A 469 1.52 0.12 25.30
CA GLU A 469 0.90 0.47 26.59
C GLU A 469 1.74 1.52 27.28
N ILE A 470 1.09 2.61 27.73
CA ILE A 470 1.74 3.71 28.43
C ILE A 470 1.08 3.92 29.78
N SER A 471 1.87 3.84 30.83
CA SER A 471 1.49 4.27 32.17
C SER A 471 2.21 5.58 32.51
N VAL A 472 1.46 6.61 32.80
CA VAL A 472 1.94 7.96 33.16
C VAL A 472 1.66 8.21 34.62
N VAL A 473 2.67 8.70 35.34
CA VAL A 473 2.52 9.23 36.70
C VAL A 473 3.06 10.65 36.72
N CYS A 474 2.16 11.65 36.73
CA CYS A 474 2.51 13.05 36.80
C CYS A 474 2.76 13.47 38.26
N GLU A 475 3.87 14.15 38.54
CA GLU A 475 4.21 14.59 39.91
C GLU A 475 3.33 15.73 40.46
N ASN A 476 2.61 16.45 39.59
CA ASN A 476 1.81 17.61 39.95
C ASN A 476 0.29 17.39 40.08
N GLU A 477 -0.18 16.16 40.05
CA GLU A 477 -1.49 15.88 40.64
C GLU A 477 -1.32 15.88 42.18
N GLU A 478 -1.36 17.07 42.79
CA GLU A 478 -1.66 17.12 44.22
C GLU A 478 -2.93 16.32 44.42
N GLU A 479 -2.82 15.11 45.00
CA GLU A 479 -4.00 14.50 45.60
C GLU A 479 -4.71 15.60 46.39
N PRO A 480 -6.03 15.80 46.22
CA PRO A 480 -6.74 16.85 46.94
C PRO A 480 -6.42 16.61 48.41
N LYS A 481 -5.52 17.43 48.98
CA LYS A 481 -5.04 17.31 50.36
C LYS A 481 -6.23 17.09 51.22
N GLY A 482 -6.34 15.94 51.85
CA GLY A 482 -7.43 15.59 52.70
C GLY A 482 -7.58 16.65 53.78
N ILE A 483 -8.75 16.83 54.30
CA ILE A 483 -8.98 17.77 55.42
C ILE A 483 -7.90 17.66 56.51
N PHE A 484 -7.39 16.46 56.73
CA PHE A 484 -6.31 16.20 57.69
C PHE A 484 -4.97 16.79 57.27
N ASP A 485 -4.60 16.80 56.00
CA ASP A 485 -3.35 17.39 55.51
C ASP A 485 -3.39 18.90 55.56
N LYS A 486 -4.53 19.49 55.24
CA LYS A 486 -4.77 20.95 55.41
C LYS A 486 -4.72 21.36 56.87
N ILE A 487 -5.21 20.50 57.80
CA ILE A 487 -5.12 20.74 59.23
C ILE A 487 -3.67 20.59 59.71
N ALA A 488 -2.90 19.63 59.22
CA ALA A 488 -1.48 19.46 59.55
C ALA A 488 -0.64 20.64 59.06
N GLU A 489 -0.86 21.18 57.84
CA GLU A 489 -0.20 22.39 57.36
C GLU A 489 -0.58 23.64 58.17
N LEU A 490 -1.83 23.75 58.60
CA LEU A 490 -2.26 24.84 59.47
C LEU A 490 -1.58 24.77 60.83
N PHE A 491 -1.44 23.57 61.39
CA PHE A 491 -0.70 23.37 62.65
C PHE A 491 0.80 23.64 62.49
N ALA A 492 1.41 23.22 61.37
CA ALA A 492 2.82 23.47 61.09
C ALA A 492 3.10 24.97 60.94
N SER A 493 2.24 25.71 60.25
CA SER A 493 2.36 27.16 60.09
C SER A 493 2.10 27.92 61.37
N MET A 494 1.14 27.48 62.22
CA MET A 494 0.96 28.02 63.58
C MET A 494 2.17 27.75 64.49
N LEU A 495 2.77 26.56 64.39
CA LEU A 495 3.96 26.22 65.19
C LEU A 495 5.16 27.07 64.74
N ALA A 496 5.35 27.30 63.47
CA ALA A 496 6.40 28.15 62.90
C ALA A 496 6.23 29.60 63.32
N TRP A 497 4.95 30.08 63.35
CA TRP A 497 4.60 31.44 63.83
C TRP A 497 4.88 31.57 65.33
N PHE A 498 4.54 30.54 66.15
CA PHE A 498 4.85 30.52 67.58
C PHE A 498 6.36 30.53 67.87
N ILE A 499 7.15 29.74 67.12
CA ILE A 499 8.60 29.70 67.25
C ILE A 499 9.24 31.03 66.82
N GLY A 500 8.66 31.76 65.83
CA GLY A 500 9.13 33.08 65.41
C GLY A 500 8.83 34.20 66.36
N ILE A 501 7.94 33.99 67.37
CA ILE A 501 7.64 34.98 68.43
C ILE A 501 8.62 34.87 69.62
N PHE A 502 9.30 33.75 69.79
CA PHE A 502 10.20 33.51 70.89
C PHE A 502 11.70 33.48 70.51
N ASN A 503 12.07 33.88 69.32
CA ASN A 503 13.40 34.27 68.88
C ASN A 503 13.40 35.75 68.49
#